data_72a7f684e68a528874d3c67793f9fc2a
#
_entry.id   72a7f684e68a528874d3c67793f9fc2a
#
_cell.length_a   1.000
_cell.length_b   1.000
_cell.length_c   1.000
_cell.angle_alpha   90.00
_cell.angle_beta   90.00
_cell.angle_gamma   90.00
#
_symmetry.space_group_name_H-M   'P 1'
#
loop_
_entity.id
_entity.type
_entity.pdbx_description
1 polymer ?
#
loop_
_entity_poly.entity_id
_entity_poly.type
_entity_poly.pdbx_seq_one_letter_code
_entity_poly.pdbx_strand_id
1 'polypeptide(L)'
;MDKDKNNNFTPRARKVVELARAEARRFNHNYVGTEHILLGLIKLGEGVAVNVLGRMGLDLKTVRGAVEKQVGPGPEEAKAPD
;
A
#
# COMPACT_ATOMS: atom_id res chain seq x y z
N MET A 1 4.93 15.63 19.03
CA MET A 1 4.92 16.45 17.92
C MET A 1 4.70 15.69 16.67
N ASP A 2 3.60 15.94 16.14
CA ASP A 2 3.21 15.10 15.03
C ASP A 2 3.96 15.37 13.77
N LYS A 3 4.45 16.56 13.61
CA LYS A 3 5.22 16.84 12.43
C LYS A 3 6.46 15.99 12.34
N ASP A 4 6.87 15.39 13.45
CA ASP A 4 8.07 14.59 13.46
C ASP A 4 7.85 13.13 13.14
N LYS A 5 6.61 12.71 12.99
CA LYS A 5 6.32 11.31 12.76
C LYS A 5 6.99 10.76 11.52
N ASN A 6 7.12 11.58 10.51
CA ASN A 6 7.68 11.13 9.24
C ASN A 6 9.07 11.64 8.98
N ASN A 7 9.69 12.26 9.99
CA ASN A 7 11.00 12.84 9.78
C ASN A 7 12.08 11.80 9.50
N ASN A 8 11.88 10.58 10.00
CA ASN A 8 12.83 9.50 9.77
C ASN A 8 12.57 8.75 8.48
N PHE A 9 11.52 9.11 7.77
CA PHE A 9 11.19 8.46 6.51
C PHE A 9 11.82 9.23 5.37
N THR A 10 12.31 8.49 4.39
CA THR A 10 12.73 9.13 3.15
C THR A 10 11.50 9.63 2.41
N PRO A 11 11.67 10.54 1.44
CA PRO A 11 10.54 10.95 0.61
C PRO A 11 9.84 9.78 -0.06
N ARG A 12 10.58 8.78 -0.50
CA ARG A 12 9.97 7.60 -1.09
C ARG A 12 9.13 6.82 -0.10
N ALA A 13 9.64 6.69 1.13
CA ALA A 13 8.88 5.98 2.15
C ALA A 13 7.59 6.71 2.50
N ARG A 14 7.64 8.03 2.57
CA ARG A 14 6.42 8.80 2.79
C ARG A 14 5.43 8.61 1.66
N LYS A 15 5.93 8.57 0.43
CA LYS A 15 5.07 8.35 -0.72
C LYS A 15 4.41 6.98 -0.67
N VAL A 16 5.16 5.97 -0.21
CA VAL A 16 4.60 4.63 -0.07
C VAL A 16 3.42 4.63 0.90
N VAL A 17 3.53 5.38 2.01
CA VAL A 17 2.44 5.45 2.97
C VAL A 17 1.20 6.10 2.35
N GLU A 18 1.39 7.15 1.57
CA GLU A 18 0.28 7.78 0.87
C GLU A 18 -0.39 6.83 -0.11
N LEU A 19 0.43 6.11 -0.87
CA LEU A 19 -0.08 5.16 -1.83
C LEU A 19 -0.77 3.99 -1.14
N ALA A 20 -0.26 3.59 0.03
CA ALA A 20 -0.89 2.53 0.81
C ALA A 20 -2.28 2.95 1.26
N ARG A 21 -2.44 4.20 1.67
CA ARG A 21 -3.76 4.70 2.04
C ARG A 21 -4.72 4.68 0.86
N ALA A 22 -4.21 5.05 -0.30
CA ALA A 22 -5.02 5.01 -1.51
C ALA A 22 -5.45 3.59 -1.84
N GLU A 23 -4.55 2.61 -1.65
CA GLU A 23 -4.92 1.21 -1.89
C GLU A 23 -5.96 0.73 -0.88
N ALA A 24 -5.84 1.14 0.38
CA ALA A 24 -6.83 0.78 1.38
C ALA A 24 -8.21 1.33 0.99
N ARG A 25 -8.26 2.57 0.51
CA ARG A 25 -9.51 3.16 0.05
C ARG A 25 -10.06 2.42 -1.14
N ARG A 26 -9.17 2.00 -2.04
CA ARG A 26 -9.58 1.26 -3.22
C ARG A 26 -10.29 -0.05 -2.85
N PHE A 27 -9.82 -0.71 -1.80
CA PHE A 27 -10.44 -1.95 -1.31
C PHE A 27 -11.57 -1.68 -0.32
N ASN A 28 -11.84 -0.43 -0.05
CA ASN A 28 -12.85 -0.05 0.93
C ASN A 28 -12.54 -0.60 2.32
N HIS A 29 -11.27 -0.66 2.64
CA HIS A 29 -10.81 -1.07 3.97
C HIS A 29 -10.68 0.16 4.85
N ASN A 30 -11.05 0.02 6.13
CA ASN A 30 -10.97 1.13 7.08
C ASN A 30 -9.70 1.06 7.92
N TYR A 31 -8.67 0.44 7.40
CA TYR A 31 -7.38 0.33 8.06
C TYR A 31 -6.30 0.34 6.98
N VAL A 32 -5.06 0.59 7.41
CA VAL A 32 -3.91 0.46 6.52
C VAL A 32 -3.04 -0.65 7.10
N GLY A 33 -3.00 -1.77 6.42
CA GLY A 33 -2.21 -2.91 6.85
C GLY A 33 -0.98 -3.10 5.99
N THR A 34 -0.24 -4.14 6.31
CA THR A 34 0.98 -4.44 5.56
C THR A 34 0.69 -4.77 4.11
N GLU A 35 -0.49 -5.34 3.83
CA GLU A 35 -0.86 -5.62 2.44
C GLU A 35 -1.00 -4.33 1.63
N HIS A 36 -1.51 -3.27 2.25
CA HIS A 36 -1.64 -2.00 1.55
C HIS A 36 -0.28 -1.35 1.36
N ILE A 37 0.61 -1.53 2.32
CA ILE A 37 1.96 -1.00 2.19
C ILE A 37 2.71 -1.70 1.07
N LEU A 38 2.54 -3.01 0.95
CA LEU A 38 3.15 -3.75 -0.15
C LEU A 38 2.63 -3.22 -1.49
N LEU A 39 1.33 -3.01 -1.59
CA LEU A 39 0.75 -2.48 -2.83
C LEU A 39 1.24 -1.07 -3.12
N GLY A 40 1.34 -0.25 -2.08
CA GLY A 40 1.87 1.09 -2.25
C GLY A 40 3.31 1.08 -2.73
N LEU A 41 4.09 0.17 -2.20
CA LEU A 41 5.49 0.02 -2.58
C LEU A 41 5.60 -0.34 -4.06
N ILE A 42 4.80 -1.31 -4.50
CA ILE A 42 4.84 -1.73 -5.89
C ILE A 42 4.35 -0.61 -6.80
N LYS A 43 3.31 0.10 -6.35
CA LYS A 43 2.77 1.19 -7.16
C LYS A 43 3.76 2.33 -7.31
N LEU A 44 4.58 2.56 -6.29
CA LEU A 44 5.62 3.57 -6.39
C LEU A 44 6.58 3.25 -7.54
N GLY A 45 6.93 1.97 -7.70
CA GLY A 45 7.71 1.54 -8.84
C GLY A 45 9.18 1.88 -8.79
N GLU A 46 9.69 2.24 -7.63
CA GLU A 46 11.08 2.66 -7.47
C GLU A 46 11.67 2.02 -6.22
N GLY A 47 12.96 1.84 -6.25
CA GLY A 47 13.68 1.37 -5.09
C GLY A 47 14.07 -0.09 -5.19
N VAL A 48 14.93 -0.51 -4.27
CA VAL A 48 15.49 -1.85 -4.31
C VAL A 48 14.41 -2.90 -4.10
N ALA A 49 13.51 -2.66 -3.14
CA ALA A 49 12.48 -3.64 -2.84
C ALA A 49 11.58 -3.88 -4.05
N VAL A 50 11.23 -2.82 -4.76
CA VAL A 50 10.37 -2.93 -5.93
C VAL A 50 11.08 -3.67 -7.04
N ASN A 51 12.36 -3.41 -7.22
CA ASN A 51 13.14 -4.10 -8.25
C ASN A 51 13.20 -5.59 -7.97
N VAL A 52 13.38 -5.96 -6.70
CA VAL A 52 13.41 -7.36 -6.32
C VAL A 52 12.05 -8.01 -6.58
N LEU A 53 10.97 -7.34 -6.17
CA LEU A 53 9.63 -7.87 -6.39
C LEU A 53 9.34 -8.05 -7.87
N GLY A 54 9.77 -7.10 -8.69
CA GLY A 54 9.58 -7.20 -10.13
C GLY A 54 10.30 -8.40 -10.72
N ARG A 55 11.49 -8.69 -10.23
CA ARG A 55 12.23 -9.86 -10.69
C ARG A 55 11.55 -11.16 -10.31
N MET A 56 10.78 -11.13 -9.23
CA MET A 56 10.01 -12.28 -8.79
C MET A 56 8.67 -12.39 -9.50
N GLY A 57 8.38 -11.47 -10.41
CA GLY A 57 7.13 -11.50 -11.15
C GLY A 57 5.95 -10.94 -10.39
N LEU A 58 6.19 -10.17 -9.35
CA LEU A 58 5.13 -9.63 -8.52
C LEU A 58 4.81 -8.21 -8.95
N ASP A 59 3.82 -8.07 -9.80
CA ASP A 59 3.38 -6.76 -10.26
C ASP A 59 2.12 -6.34 -9.50
N LEU A 60 1.69 -5.11 -9.75
CA LEU A 60 0.58 -4.54 -9.00
C LEU A 60 -0.71 -5.31 -9.20
N LYS A 61 -0.99 -5.69 -10.44
CA LYS A 61 -2.24 -6.39 -10.74
C LYS A 61 -2.28 -7.75 -10.05
N THR A 62 -1.18 -8.48 -10.12
CA THR A 62 -1.10 -9.80 -9.52
C THR A 62 -1.26 -9.72 -8.01
N VAL A 63 -0.59 -8.76 -7.39
CA VAL A 63 -0.64 -8.63 -5.93
C VAL A 63 -2.00 -8.13 -5.49
N ARG A 64 -2.62 -7.21 -6.23
CA ARG A 64 -3.97 -6.78 -5.91
C ARG A 64 -4.95 -7.95 -5.93
N GLY A 65 -4.82 -8.80 -6.94
CA GLY A 65 -5.67 -9.96 -7.03
C GLY A 65 -5.50 -10.90 -5.86
N ALA A 66 -4.25 -11.10 -5.44
CA ALA A 66 -3.98 -11.97 -4.31
C ALA A 66 -4.52 -11.39 -3.01
N VAL A 67 -4.38 -10.08 -2.83
CA VAL A 67 -4.90 -9.43 -1.63
C VAL A 67 -6.41 -9.54 -1.59
N GLU A 68 -7.07 -9.31 -2.72
CA GLU A 68 -8.51 -9.38 -2.78
C GLU A 68 -9.01 -10.78 -2.44
N LYS A 69 -8.33 -11.79 -2.92
CA LYS A 69 -8.69 -13.17 -2.61
C LYS A 69 -8.53 -13.49 -1.14
N GLN A 70 -7.47 -12.96 -0.54
CA GLN A 70 -7.12 -13.29 0.83
C GLN A 70 -8.00 -12.55 1.84
N VAL A 71 -8.22 -11.27 1.60
CA VAL A 71 -8.88 -10.38 2.56
C VAL A 71 -10.28 -10.02 2.12
N GLY A 72 -10.47 -9.83 0.83
CA GLY A 72 -11.72 -9.35 0.27
C GLY A 72 -11.86 -7.85 0.47
N PRO A 73 -12.86 -7.25 -0.17
CA PRO A 73 -13.13 -5.83 0.02
C PRO A 73 -13.78 -5.59 1.36
N GLY A 74 -13.64 -4.38 1.87
CA GLY A 74 -14.32 -3.98 3.08
C GLY A 74 -15.80 -3.80 2.85
N PRO A 75 -16.57 -3.64 3.94
CA PRO A 75 -18.00 -3.40 3.79
C PRO A 75 -18.24 -2.07 3.09
N GLU A 76 -19.35 -2.03 2.38
CA GLU A 76 -19.67 -0.87 1.58
C GLU A 76 -19.74 0.41 2.39
N GLU A 77 -20.23 0.31 3.61
CA GLU A 77 -20.37 1.48 4.45
C GLU A 77 -19.09 1.83 5.21
N ALA A 78 -18.04 1.05 5.07
CA ALA A 78 -16.80 1.36 5.74
C ALA A 78 -16.19 2.61 5.13
N LYS A 79 -15.61 3.45 5.97
CA LYS A 79 -14.94 4.63 5.50
C LYS A 79 -13.46 4.38 5.39
N ALA A 80 -12.87 4.83 4.30
CA ALA A 80 -11.46 4.65 4.11
C ALA A 80 -10.69 5.45 5.14
N PRO A 81 -9.53 4.97 5.54
CA PRO A 81 -8.70 5.73 6.47
C PRO A 81 -8.14 6.97 5.80
N ASP A 82 -7.95 7.98 6.59
CA ASP A 82 -7.34 9.22 6.08
C ASP A 82 -5.91 9.34 6.58
#